data_b41c66bec826c7a3792a3f7237e8c337
#
_entry.id   b41c66bec826c7a3792a3f7237e8c337
#
_cell.length_a   1.000
_cell.length_b   1.000
_cell.length_c   1.000
_cell.angle_alpha   90.00
_cell.angle_beta   90.00
_cell.angle_gamma   90.00
#
_symmetry.space_group_name_H-M   'P 1'
#
loop_
_entity.id
_entity.type
_entity.pdbx_description
1 polymer ?
#
loop_
_entity_poly.entity_id
_entity_poly.type
_entity_poly.pdbx_seq_one_letter_code
_entity_poly.pdbx_strand_id
1 'polypeptide(L)'
;MALDIKIKTNTKQISKRYSRLQSKFPKIFDKGLLQAGFHLLDIIRTKTAKGIDFRDVPFAPYSESYRKQLQREGKPIKVDLFYSGRMLGALTPSGRTIRKTGKGKISVGFSNAQMRQRALFNQVLNEPKREFFGFNDRTEKIISKQFNRFVEKELMKFKLWVFEKILHQTFYQQYQV
;
A
#
# COMPACT_ATOMS: atom_id res chain seq x y z
N MET A 1 41.70 46.50 19.60
CA MET A 1 40.22 46.38 19.67
C MET A 1 39.85 44.92 19.53
N ALA A 2 39.27 44.32 20.55
CA ALA A 2 38.75 42.93 20.43
C ALA A 2 37.30 42.98 20.00
N LEU A 3 36.95 42.32 18.90
CA LEU A 3 35.59 42.18 18.43
C LEU A 3 34.91 41.03 19.21
N ASP A 4 33.97 41.37 20.07
CA ASP A 4 33.16 40.38 20.82
C ASP A 4 31.94 39.97 19.98
N ILE A 5 32.07 38.85 19.28
CA ILE A 5 30.99 38.33 18.42
C ILE A 5 30.09 37.41 19.24
N LYS A 6 28.89 37.88 19.64
CA LYS A 6 27.87 37.07 20.30
C LYS A 6 27.02 36.32 19.29
N ILE A 7 27.26 35.02 19.09
CA ILE A 7 26.45 34.16 18.25
C ILE A 7 25.23 33.70 19.04
N LYS A 8 24.03 34.20 18.67
CA LYS A 8 22.75 33.69 19.19
C LYS A 8 22.40 32.36 18.50
N THR A 9 22.49 31.26 19.22
CA THR A 9 22.12 29.94 18.69
C THR A 9 20.71 29.52 19.14
N ASN A 10 19.90 28.99 18.22
CA ASN A 10 18.57 28.43 18.50
C ASN A 10 18.63 26.96 18.94
N THR A 11 19.75 26.51 19.46
CA THR A 11 20.05 25.11 19.79
C THR A 11 18.98 24.47 20.68
N LYS A 12 18.48 25.15 21.71
CA LYS A 12 17.43 24.62 22.59
C LYS A 12 16.12 24.33 21.83
N GLN A 13 15.72 25.21 20.92
CA GLN A 13 14.48 25.02 20.13
C GLN A 13 14.64 23.89 19.13
N ILE A 14 15.79 23.81 18.47
CA ILE A 14 16.12 22.74 17.52
C ILE A 14 16.15 21.39 18.25
N SER A 15 16.84 21.29 19.38
CA SER A 15 16.88 20.08 20.20
C SER A 15 15.48 19.63 20.65
N LYS A 16 14.64 20.55 21.12
CA LYS A 16 13.25 20.25 21.52
C LYS A 16 12.42 19.73 20.34
N ARG A 17 12.56 20.32 19.15
CA ARG A 17 11.86 19.85 17.94
C ARG A 17 12.33 18.48 17.51
N TYR A 18 13.65 18.24 17.57
CA TYR A 18 14.26 16.95 17.23
C TYR A 18 13.78 15.84 18.17
N SER A 19 13.82 16.04 19.48
CA SER A 19 13.32 15.08 20.47
C SER A 19 11.84 14.79 20.27
N ARG A 20 11.03 15.80 19.91
CA ARG A 20 9.61 15.64 19.60
C ARG A 20 9.39 14.83 18.31
N LEU A 21 10.22 15.02 17.30
CA LEU A 21 10.17 14.22 16.08
C LEU A 21 10.56 12.78 16.39
N GLN A 22 11.67 12.55 17.08
CA GLN A 22 12.15 11.22 17.43
C GLN A 22 11.09 10.40 18.17
N SER A 23 10.33 11.01 19.08
CA SER A 23 9.26 10.33 19.81
C SER A 23 8.02 10.05 18.94
N LYS A 24 7.75 10.86 17.91
CA LYS A 24 6.56 10.74 17.07
C LYS A 24 6.80 9.97 15.77
N PHE A 25 8.05 9.90 15.31
CA PHE A 25 8.41 9.27 14.03
C PHE A 25 7.89 7.84 13.89
N PRO A 26 8.01 6.94 14.88
CA PRO A 26 7.48 5.58 14.75
C PRO A 26 5.98 5.56 14.47
N LYS A 27 5.20 6.46 15.10
CA LYS A 27 3.75 6.56 14.87
C LYS A 27 3.43 7.10 13.48
N ILE A 28 4.21 8.05 12.98
CA ILE A 28 4.05 8.58 11.62
C ILE A 28 4.33 7.49 10.61
N PHE A 29 5.43 6.76 10.79
CA PHE A 29 5.83 5.67 9.92
C PHE A 29 4.77 4.56 9.89
N ASP A 30 4.29 4.10 11.04
CA ASP A 30 3.22 3.10 11.16
C ASP A 30 1.93 3.55 10.45
N LYS A 31 1.53 4.81 10.59
CA LYS A 31 0.37 5.37 9.86
C LYS A 31 0.59 5.37 8.36
N GLY A 32 1.79 5.73 7.90
CA GLY A 32 2.15 5.67 6.48
C GLY A 32 2.05 4.26 5.93
N LEU A 33 2.56 3.26 6.65
CA LEU A 33 2.45 1.86 6.27
C LEU A 33 0.98 1.38 6.19
N LEU A 34 0.14 1.76 7.15
CA LEU A 34 -1.28 1.42 7.10
C LEU A 34 -1.96 2.02 5.88
N GLN A 35 -1.67 3.26 5.53
CA GLN A 35 -2.19 3.88 4.31
C GLN A 35 -1.67 3.18 3.05
N ALA A 36 -0.39 2.83 3.01
CA ALA A 36 0.18 2.04 1.92
C ALA A 36 -0.56 0.70 1.75
N GLY A 37 -0.87 0.02 2.85
CA GLY A 37 -1.68 -1.20 2.84
C GLY A 37 -3.09 -0.98 2.32
N PHE A 38 -3.76 0.13 2.65
CA PHE A 38 -5.07 0.49 2.11
C PHE A 38 -5.02 0.69 0.61
N HIS A 39 -4.03 1.43 0.11
CA HIS A 39 -3.84 1.64 -1.32
C HIS A 39 -3.56 0.33 -2.06
N LEU A 40 -2.75 -0.56 -1.48
CA LEU A 40 -2.49 -1.88 -2.07
C LEU A 40 -3.79 -2.68 -2.23
N LEU A 41 -4.63 -2.75 -1.18
CA LEU A 41 -5.91 -3.45 -1.26
C LEU A 41 -6.84 -2.83 -2.30
N ASP A 42 -6.88 -1.52 -2.40
CA ASP A 42 -7.71 -0.82 -3.39
C ASP A 42 -7.24 -1.12 -4.82
N ILE A 43 -5.93 -1.12 -5.06
CA ILE A 43 -5.35 -1.49 -6.36
C ILE A 43 -5.70 -2.94 -6.72
N ILE A 44 -5.52 -3.89 -5.78
CA ILE A 44 -5.84 -5.30 -6.00
C ILE A 44 -7.32 -5.46 -6.36
N ARG A 45 -8.23 -4.87 -5.59
CA ARG A 45 -9.67 -4.92 -5.84
C ARG A 45 -10.04 -4.32 -7.20
N THR A 46 -9.48 -3.16 -7.52
CA THR A 46 -9.75 -2.45 -8.78
C THR A 46 -9.24 -3.24 -9.99
N LYS A 47 -8.02 -3.79 -9.94
CA LYS A 47 -7.48 -4.64 -11.01
C LYS A 47 -8.33 -5.88 -11.19
N THR A 48 -8.64 -6.60 -10.10
CA THR A 48 -9.46 -7.82 -10.15
C THR A 48 -10.85 -7.54 -10.73
N ALA A 49 -11.50 -6.45 -10.31
CA ALA A 49 -12.79 -6.04 -10.85
C ALA A 49 -12.74 -5.68 -12.35
N LYS A 50 -11.59 -5.29 -12.86
CA LYS A 50 -11.35 -5.08 -14.30
C LYS A 50 -11.02 -6.37 -15.05
N GLY A 51 -10.84 -7.49 -14.38
CA GLY A 51 -10.43 -8.75 -14.99
C GLY A 51 -8.93 -8.85 -15.25
N ILE A 52 -8.11 -8.16 -14.46
CA ILE A 52 -6.66 -8.03 -14.65
C ILE A 52 -5.96 -8.60 -13.41
N ASP A 53 -4.89 -9.37 -13.62
CA ASP A 53 -4.04 -9.93 -12.57
C ASP A 53 -3.10 -8.87 -11.94
N PHE A 54 -2.31 -9.28 -10.93
CA PHE A 54 -1.36 -8.37 -10.29
C PHE A 54 -0.23 -7.92 -11.23
N ARG A 55 0.06 -8.67 -12.31
CA ARG A 55 1.08 -8.35 -13.33
C ARG A 55 0.58 -7.45 -14.45
N ASP A 56 -0.68 -6.99 -14.37
CA ASP A 56 -1.37 -6.21 -15.42
C ASP A 56 -1.75 -7.03 -16.67
N VAL A 57 -1.87 -8.36 -16.54
CA VAL A 57 -2.31 -9.26 -17.61
C VAL A 57 -3.79 -9.60 -17.42
N PRO A 58 -4.61 -9.64 -18.50
CA PRO A 58 -6.00 -10.09 -18.39
C PRO A 58 -6.10 -11.54 -17.88
N PHE A 59 -7.09 -11.82 -17.03
CA PHE A 59 -7.36 -13.17 -16.59
C PHE A 59 -7.71 -14.08 -17.75
N ALA A 60 -7.29 -15.33 -17.67
CA ALA A 60 -7.74 -16.37 -18.59
C ALA A 60 -9.29 -16.48 -18.57
N PRO A 61 -9.92 -16.68 -19.74
CA PRO A 61 -11.38 -16.78 -19.84
C PRO A 61 -11.93 -17.95 -19.02
N TYR A 62 -13.19 -17.87 -18.65
CA TYR A 62 -13.90 -19.00 -18.06
C TYR A 62 -14.08 -20.13 -19.08
N SER A 63 -14.14 -21.38 -18.59
CA SER A 63 -14.51 -22.52 -19.43
C SER A 63 -15.89 -22.33 -20.04
N GLU A 64 -16.12 -22.96 -21.17
CA GLU A 64 -17.42 -22.83 -21.86
C GLU A 64 -18.59 -23.30 -20.99
N SER A 65 -18.41 -24.42 -20.27
CA SER A 65 -19.40 -24.94 -19.34
C SER A 65 -19.77 -23.93 -18.25
N TYR A 66 -18.77 -23.30 -17.65
CA TYR A 66 -19.00 -22.29 -16.60
C TYR A 66 -19.61 -20.99 -17.15
N ARG A 67 -19.24 -20.59 -18.36
CA ARG A 67 -19.87 -19.46 -19.06
C ARG A 67 -21.35 -19.71 -19.30
N LYS A 68 -21.74 -20.91 -19.78
CA LYS A 68 -23.12 -21.31 -19.95
C LYS A 68 -23.91 -21.32 -18.63
N GLN A 69 -23.25 -21.75 -17.54
CA GLN A 69 -23.85 -21.68 -16.20
C GLN A 69 -24.14 -20.24 -15.79
N LEU A 70 -23.16 -19.33 -15.92
CA LEU A 70 -23.33 -17.91 -15.57
C LEU A 70 -24.46 -17.28 -16.39
N GLN A 71 -24.55 -17.60 -17.69
CA GLN A 71 -25.65 -17.13 -18.56
C GLN A 71 -27.01 -17.58 -18.04
N ARG A 72 -27.16 -18.86 -17.68
CA ARG A 72 -28.42 -19.41 -17.11
C ARG A 72 -28.79 -18.72 -15.79
N GLU A 73 -27.80 -18.31 -15.00
CA GLU A 73 -27.99 -17.60 -13.75
C GLU A 73 -28.16 -16.08 -13.92
N GLY A 74 -28.20 -15.57 -15.16
CA GLY A 74 -28.28 -14.12 -15.45
C GLY A 74 -27.07 -13.31 -14.95
N LYS A 75 -25.91 -13.94 -14.78
CA LYS A 75 -24.71 -13.32 -14.29
C LYS A 75 -23.78 -12.86 -15.42
N PRO A 76 -23.02 -11.77 -15.21
CA PRO A 76 -22.04 -11.32 -16.19
C PRO A 76 -20.97 -12.40 -16.47
N ILE A 77 -20.58 -12.54 -17.76
CA ILE A 77 -19.53 -13.49 -18.17
C ILE A 77 -18.12 -12.92 -17.96
N LYS A 78 -18.01 -11.76 -17.37
CA LYS A 78 -16.73 -11.12 -17.10
C LYS A 78 -15.91 -11.90 -16.09
N VAL A 79 -14.62 -12.10 -16.36
CA VAL A 79 -13.69 -12.75 -15.42
C VAL A 79 -13.19 -11.72 -14.43
N ASP A 80 -13.97 -11.41 -13.40
CA ASP A 80 -13.68 -10.43 -12.36
C ASP A 80 -13.62 -11.02 -10.95
N LEU A 81 -13.72 -12.35 -10.85
CA LEU A 81 -13.76 -13.11 -9.59
C LEU A 81 -14.88 -12.66 -8.64
N PHE A 82 -15.95 -12.06 -9.19
CA PHE A 82 -17.05 -11.44 -8.45
C PHE A 82 -18.33 -12.27 -8.47
N TYR A 83 -18.28 -13.58 -8.30
CA TYR A 83 -19.49 -14.41 -8.33
C TYR A 83 -20.54 -13.97 -7.29
N SER A 84 -20.13 -13.75 -6.03
CA SER A 84 -21.02 -13.29 -4.94
C SER A 84 -20.51 -12.03 -4.25
N GLY A 85 -19.44 -11.44 -4.72
CA GLY A 85 -18.75 -10.31 -4.08
C GLY A 85 -18.07 -10.60 -2.74
N ARG A 86 -18.36 -11.75 -2.12
CA ARG A 86 -17.86 -12.07 -0.76
C ARG A 86 -16.36 -12.12 -0.67
N MET A 87 -15.67 -12.68 -1.68
CA MET A 87 -14.21 -12.80 -1.67
C MET A 87 -13.55 -11.42 -1.74
N LEU A 88 -13.91 -10.59 -2.72
CA LEU A 88 -13.35 -9.24 -2.85
C LEU A 88 -13.84 -8.30 -1.73
N GLY A 89 -15.06 -8.51 -1.24
CA GLY A 89 -15.57 -7.80 -0.06
C GLY A 89 -14.74 -8.08 1.21
N ALA A 90 -14.20 -9.29 1.35
CA ALA A 90 -13.31 -9.65 2.46
C ALA A 90 -11.92 -8.98 2.40
N LEU A 91 -11.59 -8.29 1.30
CA LEU A 91 -10.41 -7.43 1.15
C LEU A 91 -10.72 -5.95 1.44
N THR A 92 -11.90 -5.63 1.95
CA THR A 92 -12.22 -4.25 2.33
C THR A 92 -11.24 -3.78 3.41
N PRO A 93 -10.64 -2.60 3.24
CA PRO A 93 -9.68 -2.07 4.20
C PRO A 93 -10.22 -2.02 5.63
N SER A 94 -9.57 -2.72 6.53
CA SER A 94 -9.94 -2.79 7.95
C SER A 94 -8.72 -3.26 8.77
N GLY A 95 -8.80 -3.16 10.09
CA GLY A 95 -7.78 -3.71 10.99
C GLY A 95 -7.66 -5.25 10.95
N ARG A 96 -8.62 -5.94 10.31
CA ARG A 96 -8.55 -7.39 10.10
C ARG A 96 -7.84 -7.75 8.80
N THR A 97 -7.88 -6.88 7.80
CA THR A 97 -7.23 -7.09 6.49
C THR A 97 -5.82 -6.52 6.44
N ILE A 98 -5.52 -5.51 7.24
CA ILE A 98 -4.20 -4.91 7.36
C ILE A 98 -3.80 -4.99 8.82
N ARG A 99 -2.75 -5.74 9.12
CA ARG A 99 -2.27 -5.98 10.48
C ARG A 99 -0.82 -5.55 10.62
N LYS A 100 -0.52 -4.87 11.70
CA LYS A 100 0.86 -4.65 12.10
C LYS A 100 1.46 -5.96 12.62
N THR A 101 2.53 -6.43 12.00
CA THR A 101 3.21 -7.69 12.33
C THR A 101 4.55 -7.49 13.03
N GLY A 102 5.01 -6.24 13.12
CA GLY A 102 6.25 -5.88 13.78
C GLY A 102 6.57 -4.41 13.62
N LYS A 103 7.73 -4.00 14.10
CA LYS A 103 8.24 -2.64 13.91
C LYS A 103 8.50 -2.39 12.42
N GLY A 104 7.80 -1.43 11.83
CA GLY A 104 7.95 -1.11 10.41
C GLY A 104 7.44 -2.20 9.46
N LYS A 105 6.56 -3.10 9.91
CA LYS A 105 6.03 -4.19 9.09
C LYS A 105 4.52 -4.30 9.23
N ILE A 106 3.85 -4.44 8.09
CA ILE A 106 2.42 -4.78 8.01
C ILE A 106 2.23 -6.05 7.19
N SER A 107 1.17 -6.78 7.50
CA SER A 107 0.66 -7.87 6.67
C SER A 107 -0.68 -7.43 6.09
N VAL A 108 -0.87 -7.72 4.81
CA VAL A 108 -2.10 -7.46 4.07
C VAL A 108 -2.71 -8.80 3.66
N GLY A 109 -4.00 -8.98 3.88
CA GLY A 109 -4.63 -10.26 3.57
C GLY A 109 -6.13 -10.29 3.83
N PHE A 110 -6.72 -11.48 3.74
CA PHE A 110 -8.16 -11.67 3.94
C PHE A 110 -8.53 -11.66 5.43
N SER A 111 -9.64 -11.01 5.75
CA SER A 111 -10.19 -10.97 7.11
C SER A 111 -10.84 -12.29 7.54
N ASN A 112 -11.21 -13.15 6.58
CA ASN A 112 -11.99 -14.37 6.78
C ASN A 112 -11.24 -15.58 6.21
N ALA A 113 -11.15 -16.68 6.97
CA ALA A 113 -10.44 -17.91 6.58
C ALA A 113 -11.06 -18.57 5.34
N GLN A 114 -12.39 -18.62 5.24
CA GLN A 114 -13.09 -19.20 4.09
C GLN A 114 -12.79 -18.42 2.80
N MET A 115 -12.76 -17.08 2.89
CA MET A 115 -12.44 -16.24 1.73
C MET A 115 -10.96 -16.35 1.34
N ARG A 116 -10.08 -16.53 2.31
CA ARG A 116 -8.66 -16.83 2.06
C ARG A 116 -8.49 -18.16 1.32
N GLN A 117 -9.24 -19.18 1.70
CA GLN A 117 -9.21 -20.47 0.99
C GLN A 117 -9.71 -20.34 -0.45
N ARG A 118 -10.81 -19.62 -0.69
CA ARG A 118 -11.31 -19.33 -2.05
C ARG A 118 -10.29 -18.55 -2.87
N ALA A 119 -9.60 -17.60 -2.26
CA ALA A 119 -8.52 -16.87 -2.91
C ALA A 119 -7.37 -17.80 -3.30
N LEU A 120 -6.99 -18.72 -2.41
CA LEU A 120 -5.95 -19.71 -2.66
C LEU A 120 -6.30 -20.59 -3.87
N PHE A 121 -7.55 -21.06 -3.99
CA PHE A 121 -8.00 -21.81 -5.16
C PHE A 121 -7.78 -21.04 -6.45
N ASN A 122 -8.16 -19.77 -6.52
CA ASN A 122 -7.97 -18.95 -7.72
C ASN A 122 -6.50 -18.62 -7.98
N GLN A 123 -5.73 -18.37 -6.93
CA GLN A 123 -4.35 -17.91 -7.00
C GLN A 123 -3.38 -19.03 -7.40
N VAL A 124 -3.60 -20.25 -6.92
CA VAL A 124 -2.59 -21.32 -6.97
C VAL A 124 -3.14 -22.65 -7.48
N LEU A 125 -4.34 -23.04 -7.06
CA LEU A 125 -4.82 -24.43 -7.23
C LEU A 125 -5.64 -24.64 -8.51
N ASN A 126 -6.34 -23.63 -9.00
CA ASN A 126 -7.15 -23.75 -10.21
C ASN A 126 -6.28 -23.65 -11.49
N GLU A 127 -6.70 -24.39 -12.53
CA GLU A 127 -6.20 -24.18 -13.89
C GLU A 127 -7.36 -23.69 -14.78
N PRO A 128 -7.16 -22.58 -15.50
CA PRO A 128 -6.03 -21.67 -15.44
C PRO A 128 -5.98 -20.88 -14.13
N LYS A 129 -4.78 -20.59 -13.62
CA LYS A 129 -4.57 -19.74 -12.43
C LYS A 129 -5.05 -18.33 -12.71
N ARG A 130 -5.61 -17.69 -11.67
CA ARG A 130 -5.99 -16.27 -11.70
C ARG A 130 -5.32 -15.55 -10.54
N GLU A 131 -4.08 -15.16 -10.76
CA GLU A 131 -3.21 -14.59 -9.74
C GLU A 131 -3.54 -13.11 -9.53
N PHE A 132 -4.55 -12.85 -8.75
CA PHE A 132 -5.06 -11.48 -8.50
C PHE A 132 -4.43 -10.81 -7.29
N PHE A 133 -3.93 -11.58 -6.32
CA PHE A 133 -3.41 -11.06 -5.07
C PHE A 133 -1.89 -10.98 -5.11
N GLY A 134 -1.38 -9.79 -5.32
CA GLY A 134 0.04 -9.49 -5.42
C GLY A 134 0.27 -8.04 -5.84
N PHE A 135 1.50 -7.71 -6.10
CA PHE A 135 1.89 -6.42 -6.66
C PHE A 135 3.11 -6.61 -7.58
N ASN A 136 3.23 -5.74 -8.56
CA ASN A 136 4.36 -5.65 -9.48
C ASN A 136 5.12 -4.33 -9.22
N ASP A 137 6.24 -4.13 -9.91
CA ASP A 137 7.11 -2.96 -9.77
C ASP A 137 6.35 -1.63 -9.95
N ARG A 138 5.40 -1.59 -10.89
CA ARG A 138 4.55 -0.40 -11.09
C ARG A 138 3.69 -0.10 -9.87
N THR A 139 3.07 -1.13 -9.31
CA THR A 139 2.25 -1.01 -8.10
C THR A 139 3.11 -0.63 -6.91
N GLU A 140 4.30 -1.23 -6.77
CA GLU A 140 5.26 -0.89 -5.73
C GLU A 140 5.69 0.57 -5.81
N LYS A 141 6.05 1.07 -7.00
CA LYS A 141 6.40 2.49 -7.21
C LYS A 141 5.26 3.44 -6.82
N ILE A 142 4.01 3.09 -7.15
CA ILE A 142 2.85 3.90 -6.78
C ILE A 142 2.68 3.96 -5.26
N ILE A 143 2.75 2.81 -4.58
CA ILE A 143 2.57 2.71 -3.14
C ILE A 143 3.71 3.42 -2.40
N SER A 144 4.95 3.22 -2.82
CA SER A 144 6.14 3.89 -2.26
C SER A 144 6.04 5.41 -2.39
N LYS A 145 5.63 5.91 -3.56
CA LYS A 145 5.41 7.34 -3.77
C LYS A 145 4.34 7.91 -2.84
N GLN A 146 3.25 7.20 -2.62
CA GLN A 146 2.18 7.63 -1.71
C GLN A 146 2.64 7.60 -0.25
N PHE A 147 3.35 6.56 0.14
CA PHE A 147 3.95 6.45 1.47
C PHE A 147 4.92 7.60 1.74
N ASN A 148 5.85 7.87 0.82
CA ASN A 148 6.83 8.94 0.95
C ASN A 148 6.15 10.30 1.07
N ARG A 149 5.19 10.62 0.21
CA ARG A 149 4.40 11.86 0.30
C ARG A 149 3.70 12.05 1.65
N PHE A 150 3.16 10.95 2.21
CA PHE A 150 2.54 11.01 3.52
C PHE A 150 3.57 11.31 4.61
N VAL A 151 4.70 10.59 4.62
CA VAL A 151 5.77 10.79 5.61
C VAL A 151 6.34 12.20 5.50
N GLU A 152 6.66 12.67 4.31
CA GLU A 152 7.13 14.04 4.06
C GLU A 152 6.16 15.09 4.61
N LYS A 153 4.87 14.98 4.27
CA LYS A 153 3.84 15.89 4.78
C LYS A 153 3.77 15.92 6.30
N GLU A 154 3.91 14.78 6.96
CA GLU A 154 3.94 14.70 8.42
C GLU A 154 5.23 15.29 9.02
N LEU A 155 6.37 15.05 8.38
CA LEU A 155 7.68 15.59 8.80
C LEU A 155 7.76 17.12 8.67
N MET A 156 7.18 17.70 7.61
CA MET A 156 7.12 19.16 7.41
C MET A 156 6.44 19.88 8.58
N LYS A 157 5.50 19.24 9.28
CA LYS A 157 4.84 19.82 10.46
C LYS A 157 5.81 20.13 11.61
N PHE A 158 7.00 19.53 11.61
CA PHE A 158 8.03 19.79 12.64
C PHE A 158 8.91 21.00 12.31
N LYS A 159 8.75 21.61 11.13
CA LYS A 159 9.53 22.79 10.68
C LYS A 159 11.04 22.60 10.88
N LEU A 160 11.57 21.42 10.57
CA LEU A 160 13.00 21.12 10.60
C LEU A 160 13.60 21.46 9.23
N TRP A 161 14.09 22.64 9.07
CA TRP A 161 14.69 23.14 7.81
C TRP A 161 15.81 22.24 7.25
N VAL A 162 16.52 21.54 8.10
CA VAL A 162 17.57 20.59 7.70
C VAL A 162 17.00 19.39 6.90
N PHE A 163 15.76 18.99 7.18
CA PHE A 163 15.13 17.87 6.49
C PHE A 163 14.71 18.21 5.04
N GLU A 164 14.36 19.45 4.74
CA GLU A 164 14.04 19.84 3.36
C GLU A 164 15.22 19.60 2.41
N LYS A 165 16.46 19.94 2.83
CA LYS A 165 17.64 19.71 2.01
C LYS A 165 18.04 18.23 1.89
N ILE A 166 17.92 17.46 2.97
CA ILE A 166 18.31 16.03 2.98
C ILE A 166 17.29 15.21 2.18
N LEU A 167 15.99 15.44 2.36
CA LEU A 167 14.95 14.75 1.59
C LEU A 167 15.06 15.08 0.09
N HIS A 168 15.27 16.33 -0.29
CA HIS A 168 15.47 16.68 -1.69
C HIS A 168 16.71 15.98 -2.30
N GLN A 169 17.80 15.86 -1.59
CA GLN A 169 18.99 15.19 -2.11
C GLN A 169 18.85 13.66 -2.18
N THR A 170 18.23 13.03 -1.17
CA THR A 170 18.12 11.57 -1.09
C THR A 170 17.04 11.04 -2.05
N PHE A 171 15.93 11.76 -2.21
CA PHE A 171 14.85 11.32 -3.10
C PHE A 171 15.12 11.60 -4.58
N TYR A 172 15.82 12.70 -4.92
CA TYR A 172 16.18 12.97 -6.32
C TYR A 172 17.21 12.00 -6.87
N GLN A 173 18.11 11.46 -6.04
CA GLN A 173 19.11 10.49 -6.49
C GLN A 173 18.56 9.08 -6.72
N GLN A 174 17.46 8.67 -6.07
CA GLN A 174 16.83 7.36 -6.28
C GLN A 174 15.93 7.26 -7.51
N TYR A 175 15.61 8.37 -8.17
CA TYR A 175 14.71 8.38 -9.33
C TYR A 175 15.38 8.79 -10.63
N GLN A 176 16.70 8.85 -10.67
CA GLN A 176 17.50 9.12 -11.91
C GLN A 176 18.19 7.86 -12.46
N VAL A 177 17.70 6.65 -12.12
CA VAL A 177 18.16 5.40 -12.76
C VAL A 177 17.01 4.77 -13.51
#